data_91b26a557c48aabefd7c78c026500560
#
_entry.id   91b26a557c48aabefd7c78c026500560
#
_cell.length_a   1.000
_cell.length_b   1.000
_cell.length_c   1.000
_cell.angle_alpha   90.00
_cell.angle_beta   90.00
_cell.angle_gamma   90.00
#
_symmetry.space_group_name_H-M   'P 1'
#
loop_
_entity.id
_entity.type
_entity.pdbx_description
1 polymer ?
#
loop_
_entity_poly.entity_id
_entity_poly.type
_entity_poly.pdbx_seq_one_letter_code
_entity_poly.pdbx_strand_id
1 'polypeptide(L)'
;MIVWAVDPGLKGALARLDMYVGSLQIHDMPIISTTFLKAGKKKKRNMVDAKGVFEILKDEKYRPIFIEQVSARPNQGVTSMFGFGRSLGVVIGV
;
A
#
# COMPACT_ATOMS: atom_id res chain seq x y z
N MET A 1 10.63 21.17 -0.88
CA MET A 1 10.81 19.70 -1.05
C MET A 1 9.47 19.01 -0.94
N ILE A 2 9.22 18.10 -1.84
CA ILE A 2 8.03 17.24 -1.78
C ILE A 2 8.47 15.85 -1.39
N VAL A 3 7.83 15.28 -0.37
CA VAL A 3 8.18 13.98 0.20
C VAL A 3 6.91 13.13 0.29
N TRP A 4 7.05 11.87 -0.03
CA TRP A 4 5.98 10.90 0.14
C TRP A 4 6.30 9.96 1.31
N ALA A 5 5.27 9.59 2.04
CA ALA A 5 5.33 8.53 3.06
C ALA A 5 4.23 7.51 2.77
N VAL A 6 4.55 6.24 2.86
CA VAL A 6 3.64 5.17 2.50
C VAL A 6 3.56 4.16 3.63
N ASP A 7 2.34 3.92 4.11
CA ASP A 7 1.99 2.75 4.91
C ASP A 7 1.41 1.71 3.94
N PRO A 8 2.11 0.60 3.68
CA PRO A 8 1.74 -0.32 2.59
C PRO A 8 0.61 -1.30 2.92
N GLY A 9 0.03 -1.25 4.11
CA GLY A 9 -1.06 -2.15 4.49
C GLY A 9 -2.35 -1.90 3.71
N LEU A 10 -3.29 -2.85 3.76
CA LEU A 10 -4.60 -2.71 3.11
C LEU A 10 -5.40 -1.53 3.65
N LYS A 11 -5.19 -1.18 4.91
CA LYS A 11 -5.78 0.00 5.55
C LYS A 11 -4.78 1.14 5.67
N GLY A 12 -3.73 1.09 4.86
CA GLY A 12 -2.69 2.09 4.85
C GLY A 12 -3.05 3.30 4.01
N ALA A 13 -2.04 4.11 3.75
CA ALA A 13 -2.22 5.36 3.04
C ALA A 13 -0.93 5.80 2.36
N LEU A 14 -1.08 6.69 1.39
CA LEU A 14 0.02 7.43 0.78
C LEU A 14 -0.15 8.89 1.15
N ALA A 15 0.86 9.49 1.78
CA ALA A 15 0.84 10.88 2.20
C ALA A 15 1.85 11.69 1.39
N ARG A 16 1.40 12.78 0.81
CA ARG A 16 2.24 13.72 0.07
C ARG A 16 2.40 15.00 0.88
N LEU A 17 3.61 15.29 1.28
CA LEU A 17 3.95 16.51 2.01
C LEU A 17 4.70 17.47 1.09
N ASP A 18 4.11 18.62 0.83
CA ASP A 18 4.76 19.71 0.12
C ASP A 18 5.28 20.72 1.14
N MET A 19 6.59 20.73 1.33
CA MET A 19 7.23 21.59 2.31
C MET A 19 7.37 23.05 1.84
N TYR A 20 7.21 23.32 0.54
CA TYR A 20 7.28 24.67 0.02
C TYR A 20 6.05 25.48 0.41
N VAL A 21 4.89 24.86 0.40
CA VAL A 21 3.62 25.54 0.71
C VAL A 21 2.99 25.04 2.01
N GLY A 22 3.59 24.04 2.65
CA GLY A 22 3.08 23.49 3.90
C GLY A 22 1.79 22.70 3.75
N SER A 23 1.55 22.07 2.61
CA SER A 23 0.33 21.29 2.39
C SER A 23 0.58 19.80 2.57
N LEU A 24 -0.44 19.09 3.05
CA LEU A 24 -0.44 17.63 3.22
C LEU A 24 -1.65 17.06 2.50
N GLN A 25 -1.41 16.11 1.61
CA GLN A 25 -2.46 15.34 0.95
C GLN A 25 -2.35 13.89 1.37
N ILE A 26 -3.47 13.27 1.74
CA ILE A 26 -3.50 11.88 2.15
C ILE A 26 -4.44 11.12 1.21
N HIS A 27 -3.94 10.04 0.64
CA HIS A 27 -4.69 9.11 -0.18
C HIS A 27 -4.80 7.78 0.55
N ASP A 28 -6.00 7.25 0.69
CA ASP A 28 -6.16 5.89 1.18
C ASP A 28 -5.49 4.91 0.22
N MET A 29 -4.95 3.83 0.76
CA MET A 29 -4.33 2.81 -0.08
C MET A 29 -5.34 2.26 -1.07
N PRO A 30 -5.09 2.35 -2.41
CA PRO A 30 -5.97 1.74 -3.39
C PRO A 30 -6.00 0.23 -3.19
N ILE A 31 -7.20 -0.33 -3.13
CA ILE A 31 -7.39 -1.77 -2.98
C ILE A 31 -8.31 -2.30 -4.07
N ILE A 32 -8.12 -3.56 -4.40
CA ILE A 32 -8.96 -4.28 -5.34
C ILE A 32 -9.41 -5.58 -4.67
N SER A 33 -10.67 -5.96 -4.91
CA SER A 33 -11.22 -7.22 -4.43
C SER A 33 -11.20 -8.25 -5.55
N THR A 34 -10.69 -9.43 -5.24
CA THR A 34 -10.70 -10.57 -6.15
C THR A 34 -11.54 -11.69 -5.55
N THR A 35 -12.20 -12.46 -6.42
CA THR A 35 -12.97 -13.62 -6.02
C THR A 35 -12.19 -14.89 -6.39
N PHE A 36 -12.13 -15.83 -5.46
CA PHE A 36 -11.48 -17.12 -5.68
C PHE A 36 -12.31 -18.24 -5.07
N LEU A 37 -12.06 -19.48 -5.51
CA LEU A 37 -12.71 -20.67 -4.97
C LEU A 37 -11.82 -21.31 -3.93
N LYS A 38 -12.41 -21.59 -2.76
CA LYS A 38 -11.76 -22.37 -1.70
C LYS A 38 -12.77 -23.40 -1.18
N ALA A 39 -12.43 -24.68 -1.28
CA ALA A 39 -13.31 -25.78 -0.89
C ALA A 39 -14.70 -25.70 -1.56
N GLY A 40 -14.75 -25.34 -2.84
CA GLY A 40 -15.98 -25.20 -3.61
C GLY A 40 -16.82 -23.97 -3.31
N LYS A 41 -16.36 -23.10 -2.42
CA LYS A 41 -17.07 -21.86 -2.05
C LYS A 41 -16.36 -20.65 -2.62
N LYS A 42 -17.13 -19.66 -3.09
CA LYS A 42 -16.61 -18.37 -3.51
C LYS A 42 -16.19 -17.56 -2.29
N LYS A 43 -14.96 -17.06 -2.31
CA LYS A 43 -14.43 -16.16 -1.28
C LYS A 43 -13.84 -14.91 -1.92
N LYS A 44 -13.91 -13.80 -1.20
CA LYS A 44 -13.31 -12.53 -1.63
C LYS A 44 -11.98 -12.32 -0.90
N ARG A 45 -11.03 -11.75 -1.62
CA ARG A 45 -9.75 -11.32 -1.06
C ARG A 45 -9.49 -9.88 -1.49
N ASN A 46 -9.14 -9.03 -0.53
CA ASN A 46 -8.68 -7.68 -0.81
C ASN A 46 -7.16 -7.69 -0.96
N MET A 47 -6.67 -6.90 -1.90
CA MET A 47 -5.23 -6.72 -2.11
C MET A 47 -4.96 -5.30 -2.59
N VAL A 48 -3.72 -4.84 -2.40
CA VAL A 48 -3.31 -3.53 -2.88
C VAL A 48 -3.41 -3.50 -4.40
N ASP A 49 -4.03 -2.44 -4.93
CA ASP A 49 -4.18 -2.24 -6.36
C ASP A 49 -2.93 -1.52 -6.91
N ALA A 50 -2.05 -2.28 -7.57
CA ALA A 50 -0.81 -1.73 -8.14
C ALA A 50 -1.09 -0.61 -9.14
N LYS A 51 -2.12 -0.74 -9.95
CA LYS A 51 -2.50 0.29 -10.91
C LYS A 51 -2.94 1.57 -10.21
N GLY A 52 -3.71 1.46 -9.14
CA GLY A 52 -4.15 2.61 -8.36
C GLY A 52 -2.99 3.32 -7.69
N VAL A 53 -2.03 2.59 -7.13
CA VAL A 53 -0.81 3.17 -6.56
C VAL A 53 0.01 3.86 -7.65
N PHE A 54 0.17 3.23 -8.81
CA PHE A 54 0.88 3.83 -9.94
C PHE A 54 0.22 5.15 -10.37
N GLU A 55 -1.10 5.19 -10.47
CA GLU A 55 -1.82 6.41 -10.87
C GLU A 55 -1.58 7.57 -9.89
N ILE A 56 -1.43 7.28 -8.60
CA ILE A 56 -1.13 8.30 -7.59
C ILE A 56 0.30 8.81 -7.73
N LEU A 57 1.27 7.92 -8.01
CA LEU A 57 2.70 8.23 -7.96
C LEU A 57 3.33 8.55 -9.32
N LYS A 58 2.64 8.35 -10.43
CA LYS A 58 3.24 8.40 -11.78
C LYS A 58 3.93 9.72 -12.12
N ASP A 59 3.42 10.83 -11.60
CA ASP A 59 3.96 12.17 -11.88
C ASP A 59 4.96 12.62 -10.81
N GLU A 60 5.31 11.75 -9.89
CA GLU A 60 6.18 12.05 -8.75
C GLU A 60 7.56 11.40 -8.88
N LYS A 61 8.04 11.20 -10.10
CA LYS A 61 9.40 10.71 -10.34
C LYS A 61 10.42 11.57 -9.63
N TYR A 62 11.44 10.94 -9.08
CA TYR A 62 12.54 11.61 -8.38
C TYR A 62 12.16 12.29 -7.06
N ARG A 63 10.95 12.07 -6.55
CA ARG A 63 10.58 12.51 -5.21
C ARG A 63 11.00 11.44 -4.19
N PRO A 64 11.52 11.83 -3.02
CA PRO A 64 11.79 10.86 -1.95
C PRO A 64 10.50 10.18 -1.48
N ILE A 65 10.53 8.87 -1.36
CA ILE A 65 9.42 8.07 -0.86
C ILE A 65 9.91 7.24 0.31
N PHE A 66 9.32 7.45 1.48
CA PHE A 66 9.60 6.67 2.69
C PHE A 66 8.52 5.63 2.86
N ILE A 67 8.91 4.37 2.91
CA ILE A 67 7.99 3.24 3.03
C ILE A 67 8.24 2.59 4.38
N GLU A 68 7.15 2.36 5.15
CA GLU A 68 7.25 1.65 6.41
C GLU A 68 7.79 0.24 6.17
N GLN A 69 8.84 -0.11 6.90
CA GLN A 69 9.40 -1.44 6.84
C GLN A 69 8.57 -2.38 7.71
N VAL A 70 8.12 -3.47 7.11
CA VAL A 70 7.28 -4.45 7.77
C VAL A 70 8.15 -5.59 8.30
N SER A 71 7.94 -5.92 9.58
CA SER A 71 8.53 -7.11 10.18
C SER A 71 7.45 -7.95 10.85
N ALA A 72 7.68 -9.27 10.94
CA ALA A 72 6.76 -10.16 11.63
C ALA A 72 6.69 -9.81 13.11
N ARG A 73 5.50 -9.80 13.69
CA ARG A 73 5.27 -9.52 15.12
C ARG A 73 4.88 -10.81 15.85
N PRO A 74 5.26 -10.99 17.13
CA PRO A 74 5.04 -12.24 17.85
C PRO A 74 3.60 -12.76 17.85
N ASN A 75 2.61 -11.91 17.91
CA ASN A 75 1.21 -12.31 17.98
C ASN A 75 0.45 -12.13 16.67
N GLN A 76 1.15 -11.96 15.55
CA GLN A 76 0.55 -11.78 14.24
C GLN A 76 0.29 -13.12 13.57
N GLY A 77 -0.92 -13.32 13.04
CA GLY A 77 -1.26 -14.53 12.30
C GLY A 77 -0.49 -14.64 10.98
N VAL A 78 -0.22 -15.88 10.57
CA VAL A 78 0.54 -16.16 9.34
C VAL A 78 -0.10 -15.51 8.11
N THR A 79 -1.42 -15.63 7.97
CA THR A 79 -2.15 -15.03 6.84
C THR A 79 -2.01 -13.51 6.81
N SER A 80 -2.07 -12.86 8.00
CA SER A 80 -1.88 -11.42 8.09
C SER A 80 -0.47 -11.01 7.70
N MET A 81 0.55 -11.77 8.12
CA MET A 81 1.94 -11.51 7.74
C MET A 81 2.15 -11.64 6.23
N PHE A 82 1.59 -12.65 5.60
CA PHE A 82 1.67 -12.82 4.15
C PHE A 82 0.96 -11.69 3.40
N GLY A 83 -0.24 -11.31 3.85
CA GLY A 83 -0.99 -10.20 3.26
C GLY A 83 -0.23 -8.89 3.34
N PHE A 84 0.39 -8.61 4.47
CA PHE A 84 1.18 -7.41 4.67
C PHE A 84 2.43 -7.41 3.78
N GLY A 85 3.17 -8.54 3.72
CA GLY A 85 4.35 -8.67 2.86
C GLY A 85 4.00 -8.51 1.39
N ARG A 86 2.85 -9.03 0.95
CA ARG A 86 2.38 -8.86 -0.42
C ARG A 86 2.09 -7.40 -0.74
N SER A 87 1.41 -6.68 0.17
CA SER A 87 1.12 -5.27 0.00
C SER A 87 2.39 -4.44 -0.12
N LEU A 88 3.37 -4.70 0.74
CA LEU A 88 4.68 -4.05 0.68
C LEU A 88 5.37 -4.33 -0.67
N GLY A 89 5.34 -5.58 -1.15
CA GLY A 89 5.92 -5.95 -2.44
C GLY A 89 5.27 -5.22 -3.61
N VAL A 90 3.95 -5.06 -3.60
CA VAL A 90 3.23 -4.30 -4.63
C VAL A 90 3.69 -2.84 -4.65
N VAL A 91 3.76 -2.20 -3.49
CA VAL A 91 4.16 -0.79 -3.40
C VAL A 91 5.60 -0.60 -3.88
N ILE A 92 6.53 -1.47 -3.47
CA ILE A 92 7.93 -1.39 -3.90
C ILE A 92 8.05 -1.62 -5.41
N GLY A 93 7.24 -2.51 -6.00
CA GLY A 93 7.26 -2.81 -7.42
C GLY A 93 6.73 -1.70 -8.32
N VAL A 94 6.01 -0.74 -7.77
CA VAL A 94 5.50 0.41 -8.50
C VAL A 94 6.58 1.49 -8.62
#